data_cf6b15b9324e88a5c0891ce77c2bd6e3
#
_entry.id   cf6b15b9324e88a5c0891ce77c2bd6e3
#
_cell.length_a   1.000
_cell.length_b   1.000
_cell.length_c   1.000
_cell.angle_alpha   90.00
_cell.angle_beta   90.00
_cell.angle_gamma   90.00
#
_symmetry.space_group_name_H-M   'P 1'
#
loop_
_entity.id
_entity.type
_entity.pdbx_description
1 polymer ?
#
loop_
_entity_poly.entity_id
_entity_poly.type
_entity_poly.pdbx_seq_one_letter_code
_entity_poly.pdbx_strand_id
1 'polypeptide(L)'
;MGKCELLYEGKVREVYDCDDKLVMVATDRISAFDHILKNKVTEKGAILTQMSKFWFDYTKDVVANHMVSVDVNDMPEFFHKDEYIGRSMLCKKLTMLPVECIVRGYITGSGWASYKENGTVCGIKLPEGLKESEKLPEPIYTPSTKAEIGDHDENISFEKSIEVLEKQFPGKGLEYATKIKDTTITLYKKCAEYALSKGIIIADTKFEFGLDENGEVVIGDEMLTPDSSRFWPLEGYEAGKSQPSYDKQFVRDWLKANPDSDYLLPDDVIEKTVEKYKEAYKLLTGKDFSRK
;
A
#
# COMPACT_ATOMS: atom_id res chain seq x y z
N MET A 1 16.66 -28.90 2.25
CA MET A 1 15.35 -28.28 2.49
C MET A 1 15.59 -27.07 3.36
N GLY A 2 15.41 -25.85 2.83
CA GLY A 2 15.60 -24.63 3.58
C GLY A 2 14.60 -24.56 4.75
N LYS A 3 15.09 -24.17 5.92
CA LYS A 3 14.27 -24.02 7.12
C LYS A 3 13.55 -22.68 7.00
N CYS A 4 12.21 -22.69 7.04
CA CYS A 4 11.43 -21.45 7.10
C CYS A 4 10.95 -21.20 8.53
N GLU A 5 11.17 -20.02 9.04
CA GLU A 5 10.72 -19.58 10.36
C GLU A 5 9.85 -18.35 10.24
N LEU A 6 8.74 -18.31 10.97
CA LEU A 6 7.92 -17.10 11.05
C LEU A 6 8.76 -16.01 11.74
N LEU A 7 9.13 -14.98 10.97
CA LEU A 7 9.91 -13.84 11.45
C LEU A 7 9.02 -12.79 12.09
N TYR A 8 7.87 -12.55 11.48
CA TYR A 8 6.96 -11.48 11.88
C TYR A 8 5.52 -11.78 11.47
N GLU A 9 4.59 -11.56 12.37
CA GLU A 9 3.16 -11.58 12.12
C GLU A 9 2.58 -10.18 12.30
N GLY A 10 2.30 -9.53 11.16
CA GLY A 10 1.67 -8.22 11.14
C GLY A 10 0.14 -8.27 11.23
N LYS A 11 -0.51 -7.10 11.19
CA LYS A 11 -1.97 -6.99 11.25
C LYS A 11 -2.66 -7.79 10.13
N VAL A 12 -2.07 -7.82 8.93
CA VAL A 12 -2.68 -8.43 7.73
C VAL A 12 -1.71 -9.29 6.92
N ARG A 13 -0.48 -9.43 7.36
CA ARG A 13 0.58 -10.16 6.63
C ARG A 13 1.47 -10.94 7.58
N GLU A 14 1.98 -12.07 7.10
CA GLU A 14 2.98 -12.87 7.76
C GLU A 14 4.26 -12.86 6.92
N VAL A 15 5.41 -12.77 7.55
CA VAL A 15 6.71 -12.79 6.89
C VAL A 15 7.54 -13.94 7.46
N TYR A 16 8.00 -14.79 6.57
CA TYR A 16 8.82 -15.95 6.90
C TYR A 16 10.25 -15.74 6.41
N ASP A 17 11.22 -16.00 7.27
CA ASP A 17 12.63 -16.09 6.89
C ASP A 17 12.89 -17.47 6.30
N CYS A 18 13.36 -17.52 5.07
CA CYS A 18 13.66 -18.74 4.32
C CYS A 18 15.08 -18.69 3.76
N ASP A 19 16.07 -18.76 4.64
CA ASP A 19 17.52 -18.69 4.35
C ASP A 19 17.92 -17.34 3.69
N ASP A 20 18.18 -17.31 2.40
CA ASP A 20 18.60 -16.11 1.65
C ASP A 20 17.42 -15.23 1.17
N LYS A 21 16.19 -15.69 1.39
CA LYS A 21 14.96 -15.02 0.92
C LYS A 21 13.92 -14.87 2.03
N LEU A 22 12.87 -14.10 1.72
CA LEU A 22 11.67 -14.06 2.53
C LEU A 22 10.49 -14.63 1.74
N VAL A 23 9.53 -15.23 2.45
CA VAL A 23 8.20 -15.48 1.91
C VAL A 23 7.21 -14.59 2.67
N MET A 24 6.53 -13.73 1.93
CA MET A 24 5.48 -12.87 2.46
C MET A 24 4.12 -13.47 2.13
N VAL A 25 3.29 -13.70 3.15
CA VAL A 25 1.94 -14.26 3.00
C VAL A 25 0.92 -13.19 3.37
N ALA A 26 0.17 -12.72 2.37
CA ALA A 26 -0.95 -11.82 2.61
C ALA A 26 -2.14 -12.64 3.14
N THR A 27 -2.65 -12.27 4.31
CA THR A 27 -3.76 -12.97 4.95
C THR A 27 -5.11 -12.37 4.56
N ASP A 28 -6.19 -13.08 4.86
CA ASP A 28 -7.55 -12.57 4.71
C ASP A 28 -8.00 -11.71 5.90
N ARG A 29 -7.12 -11.46 6.87
CA ARG A 29 -7.36 -10.49 7.95
C ARG A 29 -7.51 -9.10 7.35
N ILE A 30 -8.41 -8.31 7.91
CA ILE A 30 -8.57 -6.90 7.57
C ILE A 30 -8.41 -6.07 8.83
N SER A 31 -7.75 -4.93 8.70
CA SER A 31 -7.55 -3.98 9.80
C SER A 31 -8.14 -2.63 9.43
N ALA A 32 -8.88 -2.03 10.34
CA ALA A 32 -9.40 -0.68 10.23
C ALA A 32 -9.30 0.02 11.59
N PHE A 33 -8.93 1.32 11.60
CA PHE A 33 -8.72 2.10 12.81
C PHE A 33 -7.75 1.42 13.80
N ASP A 34 -6.66 0.84 13.27
CA ASP A 34 -5.63 0.09 13.99
C ASP A 34 -6.08 -1.21 14.68
N HIS A 35 -7.35 -1.60 14.53
CA HIS A 35 -7.89 -2.86 15.02
C HIS A 35 -7.99 -3.90 13.91
N ILE A 36 -7.58 -5.14 14.21
CA ILE A 36 -7.85 -6.30 13.35
C ILE A 36 -9.30 -6.71 13.58
N LEU A 37 -10.08 -6.82 12.51
CA LEU A 37 -11.48 -7.21 12.58
C LEU A 37 -11.61 -8.69 12.94
N LYS A 38 -12.71 -9.06 13.60
CA LYS A 38 -12.94 -10.42 14.11
C LYS A 38 -13.13 -11.46 13.02
N ASN A 39 -13.66 -11.07 11.88
CA ASN A 39 -13.84 -11.96 10.75
C ASN A 39 -12.89 -11.64 9.60
N LYS A 40 -12.69 -12.60 8.73
CA LYS A 40 -11.79 -12.52 7.57
C LYS A 40 -12.57 -12.11 6.34
N VAL A 41 -11.90 -11.41 5.43
CA VAL A 41 -12.39 -11.08 4.08
C VAL A 41 -11.79 -12.10 3.12
N THR A 42 -12.57 -13.13 2.79
CA THR A 42 -12.12 -14.26 1.97
C THR A 42 -11.52 -13.80 0.64
N GLU A 43 -10.41 -14.43 0.21
CA GLU A 43 -9.64 -14.14 -1.00
C GLU A 43 -8.90 -12.78 -0.99
N LYS A 44 -9.09 -11.94 0.03
CA LYS A 44 -8.42 -10.63 0.12
C LYS A 44 -6.90 -10.75 -0.06
N GLY A 45 -6.26 -11.64 0.69
CA GLY A 45 -4.81 -11.84 0.62
C GLY A 45 -4.33 -12.18 -0.79
N ALA A 46 -5.05 -13.06 -1.49
CA ALA A 46 -4.69 -13.46 -2.84
C ALA A 46 -4.89 -12.30 -3.85
N ILE A 47 -5.97 -11.54 -3.73
CA ILE A 47 -6.21 -10.36 -4.60
C ILE A 47 -5.08 -9.34 -4.42
N LEU A 48 -4.69 -9.02 -3.18
CA LEU A 48 -3.62 -8.06 -2.90
C LEU A 48 -2.27 -8.53 -3.47
N THR A 49 -1.93 -9.81 -3.31
CA THR A 49 -0.69 -10.37 -3.85
C THR A 49 -0.65 -10.30 -5.37
N GLN A 50 -1.73 -10.70 -6.05
CA GLN A 50 -1.81 -10.67 -7.51
C GLN A 50 -1.84 -9.22 -8.06
N MET A 51 -2.43 -8.28 -7.32
CA MET A 51 -2.42 -6.87 -7.69
C MET A 51 -1.02 -6.27 -7.55
N SER A 52 -0.31 -6.56 -6.45
CA SER A 52 1.10 -6.16 -6.28
C SER A 52 1.98 -6.72 -7.38
N LYS A 53 1.81 -8.02 -7.73
CA LYS A 53 2.52 -8.64 -8.85
C LYS A 53 2.31 -7.89 -10.16
N PHE A 54 1.05 -7.56 -10.48
CA PHE A 54 0.73 -6.80 -11.70
C PHE A 54 1.49 -5.48 -11.75
N TRP A 55 1.49 -4.71 -10.66
CA TRP A 55 2.17 -3.42 -10.61
C TRP A 55 3.69 -3.54 -10.61
N PHE A 56 4.26 -4.52 -9.92
CA PHE A 56 5.70 -4.79 -9.98
C PHE A 56 6.16 -5.12 -11.41
N ASP A 57 5.40 -5.93 -12.13
CA ASP A 57 5.69 -6.23 -13.54
C ASP A 57 5.55 -5.00 -14.44
N TYR A 58 4.54 -4.15 -14.18
CA TYR A 58 4.27 -2.94 -14.97
C TYR A 58 5.32 -1.84 -14.77
N THR A 59 5.95 -1.79 -13.60
CA THR A 59 6.86 -0.70 -13.21
C THR A 59 8.34 -1.08 -13.15
N LYS A 60 8.69 -2.28 -13.59
CA LYS A 60 10.08 -2.79 -13.59
C LYS A 60 11.08 -1.93 -14.35
N ASP A 61 10.62 -1.08 -15.27
CA ASP A 61 11.41 -0.11 -16.01
C ASP A 61 11.70 1.18 -15.24
N VAL A 62 10.98 1.42 -14.15
CA VAL A 62 11.17 2.60 -13.28
C VAL A 62 12.10 2.28 -12.11
N VAL A 63 11.86 1.18 -11.42
CA VAL A 63 12.64 0.75 -10.26
C VAL A 63 12.59 -0.78 -10.13
N ALA A 64 13.68 -1.37 -9.67
CA ALA A 64 13.70 -2.78 -9.32
C ALA A 64 12.76 -3.04 -8.12
N ASN A 65 12.21 -4.25 -8.04
CA ASN A 65 11.37 -4.68 -6.93
C ASN A 65 11.91 -5.95 -6.27
N HIS A 66 11.41 -6.25 -5.08
CA HIS A 66 11.87 -7.39 -4.29
C HIS A 66 11.26 -8.73 -4.70
N MET A 67 10.20 -8.74 -5.50
CA MET A 67 9.50 -9.95 -5.90
C MET A 67 10.38 -10.86 -6.75
N VAL A 68 10.48 -12.12 -6.36
CA VAL A 68 11.13 -13.20 -7.13
C VAL A 68 10.08 -14.03 -7.85
N SER A 69 9.06 -14.50 -7.10
CA SER A 69 7.98 -15.33 -7.65
C SER A 69 6.72 -15.24 -6.78
N VAL A 70 5.57 -15.52 -7.36
CA VAL A 70 4.31 -15.76 -6.64
C VAL A 70 3.83 -17.21 -6.81
N ASP A 71 4.57 -18.05 -7.52
CA ASP A 71 4.29 -19.47 -7.62
C ASP A 71 4.83 -20.19 -6.37
N VAL A 72 3.96 -20.88 -5.65
CA VAL A 72 4.35 -21.62 -4.45
C VAL A 72 5.33 -22.77 -4.75
N ASN A 73 5.38 -23.24 -6.00
CA ASN A 73 6.35 -24.27 -6.42
C ASN A 73 7.80 -23.75 -6.44
N ASP A 74 8.00 -22.43 -6.52
CA ASP A 74 9.32 -21.78 -6.41
C ASP A 74 9.72 -21.51 -4.95
N MET A 75 8.84 -21.83 -4.00
CA MET A 75 9.03 -21.59 -2.56
C MET A 75 9.40 -22.91 -1.85
N PRO A 76 9.89 -22.86 -0.61
CA PRO A 76 10.08 -24.07 0.20
C PRO A 76 8.79 -24.90 0.36
N GLU A 77 8.94 -26.23 0.46
CA GLU A 77 7.83 -27.21 0.51
C GLU A 77 6.74 -26.87 1.56
N PHE A 78 7.10 -26.16 2.63
CA PHE A 78 6.15 -25.68 3.64
C PHE A 78 4.97 -24.90 3.01
N PHE A 79 5.22 -24.18 1.91
CA PHE A 79 4.22 -23.34 1.22
C PHE A 79 3.46 -24.06 0.09
N HIS A 80 3.76 -25.36 -0.19
CA HIS A 80 3.09 -26.13 -1.24
C HIS A 80 1.69 -26.62 -0.82
N LYS A 81 0.97 -25.84 -0.03
CA LYS A 81 -0.38 -26.16 0.43
C LYS A 81 -1.38 -25.18 -0.18
N ASP A 82 -2.61 -25.63 -0.37
CA ASP A 82 -3.69 -24.83 -0.97
C ASP A 82 -3.91 -23.48 -0.25
N GLU A 83 -3.69 -23.43 1.05
CA GLU A 83 -3.85 -22.22 1.85
C GLU A 83 -2.90 -21.08 1.45
N TYR A 84 -1.73 -21.40 0.87
CA TYR A 84 -0.71 -20.41 0.46
C TYR A 84 -0.81 -20.01 -1.01
N ILE A 85 -1.53 -20.77 -1.84
CA ILE A 85 -1.66 -20.52 -3.27
C ILE A 85 -2.28 -19.14 -3.52
N GLY A 86 -1.64 -18.36 -4.39
CA GLY A 86 -2.10 -17.07 -4.85
C GLY A 86 -1.88 -15.91 -3.88
N ARG A 87 -1.58 -16.19 -2.59
CA ARG A 87 -1.39 -15.18 -1.53
C ARG A 87 0.04 -15.05 -1.02
N SER A 88 0.94 -15.88 -1.51
CA SER A 88 2.36 -15.90 -1.12
C SER A 88 3.22 -15.25 -2.18
N MET A 89 4.29 -14.60 -1.73
CA MET A 89 5.28 -13.96 -2.58
C MET A 89 6.67 -14.28 -2.05
N LEU A 90 7.49 -14.92 -2.87
CA LEU A 90 8.92 -15.10 -2.61
C LEU A 90 9.64 -13.80 -2.93
N CYS A 91 10.40 -13.28 -1.97
CA CYS A 91 11.02 -11.97 -2.04
C CYS A 91 12.52 -12.03 -1.74
N LYS A 92 13.28 -11.12 -2.35
CA LYS A 92 14.62 -10.79 -1.89
C LYS A 92 14.57 -10.16 -0.50
N LYS A 93 15.58 -10.41 0.32
CA LYS A 93 15.78 -9.65 1.55
C LYS A 93 16.26 -8.26 1.23
N LEU A 94 15.70 -7.25 1.88
CA LEU A 94 16.10 -5.86 1.76
C LEU A 94 16.43 -5.31 3.15
N THR A 95 17.36 -4.36 3.20
CA THR A 95 17.51 -3.48 4.35
C THR A 95 16.48 -2.36 4.21
N MET A 96 15.34 -2.47 4.90
CA MET A 96 14.23 -1.54 4.77
C MET A 96 14.60 -0.13 5.22
N LEU A 97 14.19 0.86 4.45
CA LEU A 97 14.30 2.26 4.80
C LEU A 97 13.19 2.65 5.79
N PRO A 98 13.49 3.44 6.85
CA PRO A 98 12.54 3.75 7.94
C PRO A 98 11.58 4.89 7.59
N VAL A 99 11.19 5.00 6.34
CA VAL A 99 10.29 6.05 5.83
C VAL A 99 9.22 5.41 4.96
N GLU A 100 7.97 5.70 5.28
CA GLU A 100 6.84 5.39 4.41
C GLU A 100 6.69 6.50 3.36
N CYS A 101 6.72 6.12 2.09
CA CYS A 101 6.69 7.04 0.96
C CYS A 101 5.26 7.23 0.47
N ILE A 102 4.57 8.21 1.05
CA ILE A 102 3.20 8.54 0.68
C ILE A 102 3.21 9.62 -0.40
N VAL A 103 2.43 9.41 -1.45
CA VAL A 103 2.21 10.38 -2.52
C VAL A 103 0.72 10.62 -2.69
N ARG A 104 0.35 11.90 -2.87
CA ARG A 104 -1.04 12.33 -3.02
C ARG A 104 -1.21 13.11 -4.32
N GLY A 105 -2.10 12.66 -5.17
CA GLY A 105 -2.53 13.39 -6.37
C GLY A 105 -3.87 14.10 -6.17
N TYR A 106 -4.58 13.76 -5.09
CA TYR A 106 -5.85 14.33 -4.69
C TYR A 106 -5.81 14.62 -3.18
N ILE A 107 -6.49 15.68 -2.75
CA ILE A 107 -6.49 16.07 -1.34
C ILE A 107 -7.64 15.40 -0.59
N THR A 108 -7.31 14.40 0.23
CA THR A 108 -8.29 13.61 0.99
C THR A 108 -7.68 13.04 2.27
N GLY A 109 -8.49 12.42 3.13
CA GLY A 109 -8.04 11.75 4.35
C GLY A 109 -7.26 12.67 5.28
N SER A 110 -6.13 12.18 5.81
CA SER A 110 -5.27 12.97 6.72
C SER A 110 -4.67 14.21 6.04
N GLY A 111 -4.41 14.15 4.72
CA GLY A 111 -3.97 15.31 3.95
C GLY A 111 -5.01 16.42 3.91
N TRP A 112 -6.28 16.07 3.70
CA TRP A 112 -7.39 17.02 3.75
C TRP A 112 -7.56 17.62 5.16
N ALA A 113 -7.46 16.80 6.20
CA ALA A 113 -7.53 17.27 7.59
C ALA A 113 -6.43 18.29 7.90
N SER A 114 -5.18 18.00 7.53
CA SER A 114 -4.04 18.91 7.70
C SER A 114 -4.22 20.22 6.91
N TYR A 115 -4.65 20.11 5.65
CA TYR A 115 -4.91 21.29 4.81
C TYR A 115 -5.99 22.21 5.40
N LYS A 116 -7.09 21.66 5.90
CA LYS A 116 -8.13 22.45 6.56
C LYS A 116 -7.65 23.21 7.79
N GLU A 117 -6.69 22.62 8.51
CA GLU A 117 -6.16 23.21 9.74
C GLU A 117 -5.24 24.41 9.46
N ASN A 118 -4.34 24.28 8.50
CA ASN A 118 -3.26 25.26 8.32
C ASN A 118 -2.84 25.52 6.86
N GLY A 119 -3.55 24.98 5.87
CA GLY A 119 -3.25 25.18 4.44
C GLY A 119 -2.02 24.40 3.94
N THR A 120 -1.47 23.50 4.76
CA THR A 120 -0.28 22.71 4.41
C THR A 120 -0.48 21.22 4.59
N VAL A 121 0.36 20.42 3.93
CA VAL A 121 0.52 18.97 4.18
C VAL A 121 2.01 18.64 4.24
N CYS A 122 2.49 18.08 5.34
CA CYS A 122 3.92 17.78 5.55
C CYS A 122 4.84 18.99 5.27
N GLY A 123 4.41 20.21 5.65
CA GLY A 123 5.13 21.46 5.39
C GLY A 123 4.97 22.02 3.97
N ILE A 124 4.31 21.31 3.07
CA ILE A 124 4.05 21.78 1.69
C ILE A 124 2.83 22.69 1.70
N LYS A 125 3.01 23.98 1.36
CA LYS A 125 1.91 24.91 1.20
C LYS A 125 1.12 24.60 -0.07
N LEU A 126 -0.20 24.44 0.06
CA LEU A 126 -1.10 24.17 -1.05
C LEU A 126 -1.89 25.42 -1.46
N PRO A 127 -2.44 25.47 -2.68
CA PRO A 127 -3.32 26.55 -3.11
C PRO A 127 -4.50 26.75 -2.16
N GLU A 128 -4.94 27.99 -2.01
CA GLU A 128 -6.14 28.32 -1.23
C GLU A 128 -7.42 27.89 -1.96
N GLY A 129 -8.45 27.54 -1.19
CA GLY A 129 -9.77 27.22 -1.73
C GLY A 129 -9.94 25.81 -2.29
N LEU A 130 -8.98 24.91 -2.07
CA LEU A 130 -9.15 23.50 -2.43
C LEU A 130 -10.34 22.88 -1.70
N LYS A 131 -11.03 22.01 -2.40
CA LYS A 131 -12.16 21.22 -1.89
C LYS A 131 -11.72 19.79 -1.55
N GLU A 132 -12.46 19.12 -0.68
CA GLU A 132 -12.23 17.72 -0.41
C GLU A 132 -12.25 16.87 -1.69
N SER A 133 -11.35 15.92 -1.81
CA SER A 133 -11.18 15.05 -2.99
C SER A 133 -10.77 15.79 -4.28
N GLU A 134 -10.41 17.05 -4.21
CA GLU A 134 -9.96 17.79 -5.39
C GLU A 134 -8.59 17.31 -5.86
N LYS A 135 -8.42 17.25 -7.19
CA LYS A 135 -7.13 16.92 -7.81
C LYS A 135 -6.13 18.04 -7.54
N LEU A 136 -4.96 17.69 -7.05
CA LEU A 136 -3.86 18.64 -6.87
C LEU A 136 -3.25 19.03 -8.22
N PRO A 137 -2.73 20.27 -8.37
CA PRO A 137 -2.04 20.70 -9.57
C PRO A 137 -0.87 19.77 -9.97
N GLU A 138 -0.11 19.33 -8.97
CA GLU A 138 0.94 18.33 -9.08
C GLU A 138 0.84 17.34 -7.90
N PRO A 139 1.21 16.08 -8.09
CA PRO A 139 1.31 15.15 -6.98
C PRO A 139 2.33 15.62 -5.94
N ILE A 140 2.00 15.50 -4.67
CA ILE A 140 2.88 15.87 -3.57
C ILE A 140 3.39 14.64 -2.83
N TYR A 141 4.66 14.67 -2.44
CA TYR A 141 5.30 13.67 -1.61
C TYR A 141 5.15 14.04 -0.14
N THR A 142 4.44 13.21 0.61
CA THR A 142 4.06 13.46 2.01
C THR A 142 4.47 12.28 2.89
N PRO A 143 5.78 12.12 3.18
CA PRO A 143 6.28 10.94 3.88
C PRO A 143 5.80 10.88 5.32
N SER A 144 5.85 9.66 5.90
CA SER A 144 5.72 9.43 7.33
C SER A 144 6.88 8.60 7.87
N THR A 145 7.10 8.69 9.18
CA THR A 145 7.96 7.72 9.85
C THR A 145 7.27 6.36 9.85
N LYS A 146 8.07 5.30 9.88
CA LYS A 146 7.59 3.96 10.19
C LYS A 146 7.69 3.77 11.69
N ALA A 147 6.56 3.86 12.38
CA ALA A 147 6.51 3.71 13.83
C ALA A 147 6.88 2.29 14.27
N GLU A 148 7.40 2.16 15.49
CA GLU A 148 7.54 0.86 16.15
C GLU A 148 6.14 0.28 16.46
N ILE A 149 6.09 -1.04 16.68
CA ILE A 149 4.82 -1.72 16.97
C ILE A 149 4.16 -1.12 18.22
N GLY A 150 3.00 -0.52 18.04
CA GLY A 150 2.23 0.12 19.13
C GLY A 150 2.21 1.65 19.10
N ASP A 151 3.05 2.27 18.30
CA ASP A 151 3.04 3.70 18.03
C ASP A 151 2.32 4.03 16.70
N HIS A 152 1.99 5.30 16.51
CA HIS A 152 1.38 5.79 15.27
C HIS A 152 2.44 6.36 14.34
N ASP A 153 2.27 6.12 13.04
CA ASP A 153 3.07 6.75 12.00
C ASP A 153 2.86 8.27 12.03
N GLU A 154 3.93 9.03 12.05
CA GLU A 154 3.88 10.49 12.05
C GLU A 154 4.19 11.03 10.66
N ASN A 155 3.31 11.88 10.13
CA ASN A 155 3.60 12.64 8.93
C ASN A 155 4.79 13.58 9.17
N ILE A 156 5.78 13.53 8.29
CA ILE A 156 7.00 14.31 8.39
C ILE A 156 7.25 15.13 7.12
N SER A 157 8.05 16.18 7.22
CA SER A 157 8.52 16.90 6.04
C SER A 157 9.60 16.11 5.30
N PHE A 158 9.91 16.53 4.07
CA PHE A 158 11.03 15.96 3.31
C PHE A 158 12.35 16.12 4.07
N GLU A 159 12.60 17.30 4.65
CA GLU A 159 13.80 17.59 5.44
C GLU A 159 13.91 16.65 6.64
N LYS A 160 12.80 16.38 7.31
CA LYS A 160 12.77 15.44 8.42
C LYS A 160 13.05 14.00 7.98
N SER A 161 12.61 13.62 6.78
CA SER A 161 12.94 12.30 6.22
C SER A 161 14.44 12.14 5.96
N ILE A 162 15.14 13.21 5.58
CA ILE A 162 16.61 13.22 5.44
C ILE A 162 17.27 12.91 6.79
N GLU A 163 16.84 13.58 7.88
CA GLU A 163 17.39 13.35 9.21
C GLU A 163 17.16 11.89 9.68
N VAL A 164 15.98 11.35 9.43
CA VAL A 164 15.65 9.96 9.78
C VAL A 164 16.56 8.97 9.05
N LEU A 165 16.76 9.18 7.74
CA LEU A 165 17.62 8.34 6.92
C LEU A 165 19.11 8.52 7.28
N GLU A 166 19.55 9.75 7.55
CA GLU A 166 20.93 10.05 7.95
C GLU A 166 21.30 9.34 9.25
N LYS A 167 20.36 9.23 10.19
CA LYS A 167 20.58 8.52 11.46
C LYS A 167 20.87 7.04 11.25
N GLN A 168 20.19 6.39 10.30
CA GLN A 168 20.37 4.96 10.01
C GLN A 168 21.50 4.71 9.00
N PHE A 169 21.71 5.64 8.07
CA PHE A 169 22.68 5.56 6.99
C PHE A 169 23.54 6.83 6.92
N PRO A 170 24.53 6.98 7.83
CA PRO A 170 25.35 8.18 7.92
C PRO A 170 26.03 8.55 6.59
N GLY A 171 25.89 9.79 6.17
CA GLY A 171 26.39 10.30 4.89
C GLY A 171 25.55 10.00 3.67
N LYS A 172 24.39 9.33 3.85
CA LYS A 172 23.49 8.92 2.76
C LYS A 172 22.05 9.46 2.87
N GLY A 173 21.74 10.17 3.95
CA GLY A 173 20.38 10.63 4.23
C GLY A 173 19.75 11.42 3.09
N LEU A 174 20.44 12.43 2.57
CA LEU A 174 19.96 13.25 1.45
C LEU A 174 19.85 12.43 0.15
N GLU A 175 20.83 11.57 -0.15
CA GLU A 175 20.83 10.74 -1.35
C GLU A 175 19.63 9.81 -1.37
N TYR A 176 19.38 9.07 -0.30
CA TYR A 176 18.26 8.14 -0.21
C TYR A 176 16.92 8.86 -0.16
N ALA A 177 16.80 9.94 0.63
CA ALA A 177 15.56 10.72 0.68
C ALA A 177 15.17 11.25 -0.70
N THR A 178 16.12 11.79 -1.45
CA THR A 178 15.89 12.28 -2.81
C THR A 178 15.50 11.14 -3.74
N LYS A 179 16.23 10.03 -3.70
CA LYS A 179 15.97 8.86 -4.55
C LYS A 179 14.57 8.28 -4.34
N ILE A 180 14.16 8.05 -3.08
CA ILE A 180 12.83 7.48 -2.80
C ILE A 180 11.71 8.47 -3.11
N LYS A 181 11.90 9.78 -2.89
CA LYS A 181 10.94 10.81 -3.27
C LYS A 181 10.71 10.83 -4.78
N ASP A 182 11.79 10.94 -5.56
CA ASP A 182 11.69 11.06 -7.02
C ASP A 182 11.12 9.78 -7.64
N THR A 183 11.54 8.62 -7.13
CA THR A 183 10.99 7.32 -7.55
C THR A 183 9.50 7.22 -7.21
N THR A 184 9.08 7.64 -6.02
CA THR A 184 7.68 7.65 -5.59
C THR A 184 6.80 8.48 -6.51
N ILE A 185 7.23 9.71 -6.83
CA ILE A 185 6.49 10.61 -7.73
C ILE A 185 6.40 10.01 -9.14
N THR A 186 7.51 9.44 -9.64
CA THR A 186 7.56 8.82 -10.97
C THR A 186 6.64 7.60 -11.06
N LEU A 187 6.69 6.70 -10.07
CA LEU A 187 5.80 5.55 -9.96
C LEU A 187 4.33 5.99 -9.94
N TYR A 188 4.02 6.96 -9.07
CA TYR A 188 2.65 7.45 -8.96
C TYR A 188 2.13 8.00 -10.28
N LYS A 189 2.87 8.91 -10.95
CA LYS A 189 2.45 9.51 -12.22
C LYS A 189 2.17 8.43 -13.28
N LYS A 190 3.07 7.47 -13.44
CA LYS A 190 2.93 6.36 -14.39
C LYS A 190 1.71 5.48 -14.09
N CYS A 191 1.55 5.08 -12.83
CA CYS A 191 0.47 4.17 -12.43
C CYS A 191 -0.88 4.87 -12.39
N ALA A 192 -0.95 6.14 -11.96
CA ALA A 192 -2.18 6.92 -11.94
C ALA A 192 -2.71 7.20 -13.34
N GLU A 193 -1.86 7.49 -14.31
CA GLU A 193 -2.24 7.65 -15.72
C GLU A 193 -2.81 6.34 -16.28
N TYR A 194 -2.14 5.22 -16.03
CA TYR A 194 -2.65 3.90 -16.44
C TYR A 194 -4.01 3.59 -15.79
N ALA A 195 -4.12 3.73 -14.47
CA ALA A 195 -5.36 3.44 -13.75
C ALA A 195 -6.51 4.32 -14.23
N LEU A 196 -6.24 5.61 -14.50
CA LEU A 196 -7.23 6.54 -15.04
C LEU A 196 -7.76 6.07 -16.40
N SER A 197 -6.89 5.53 -17.27
CA SER A 197 -7.30 4.92 -18.56
C SER A 197 -8.18 3.68 -18.40
N LYS A 198 -8.21 3.09 -17.20
CA LYS A 198 -9.03 1.94 -16.83
C LYS A 198 -10.26 2.31 -16.00
N GLY A 199 -10.53 3.61 -15.84
CA GLY A 199 -11.68 4.11 -15.07
C GLY A 199 -11.46 4.16 -13.56
N ILE A 200 -10.20 4.12 -13.10
CA ILE A 200 -9.85 4.21 -11.68
C ILE A 200 -8.98 5.44 -11.44
N ILE A 201 -9.36 6.24 -10.44
CA ILE A 201 -8.54 7.29 -9.86
C ILE A 201 -7.75 6.71 -8.70
N ILE A 202 -6.41 6.82 -8.74
CA ILE A 202 -5.55 6.59 -7.59
C ILE A 202 -5.39 7.94 -6.88
N ALA A 203 -6.11 8.14 -5.77
CA ALA A 203 -6.07 9.42 -5.06
C ALA A 203 -4.75 9.62 -4.31
N ASP A 204 -4.32 8.61 -3.61
CA ASP A 204 -3.04 8.52 -2.92
C ASP A 204 -2.59 7.06 -2.79
N THR A 205 -1.34 6.89 -2.48
CA THR A 205 -0.75 5.57 -2.20
C THR A 205 0.48 5.69 -1.31
N LYS A 206 0.84 4.58 -0.69
CA LYS A 206 2.05 4.41 0.11
C LYS A 206 2.96 3.37 -0.53
N PHE A 207 4.24 3.72 -0.70
CA PHE A 207 5.29 2.78 -1.09
C PHE A 207 6.29 2.60 0.05
N GLU A 208 6.90 1.43 0.09
CA GLU A 208 8.03 1.14 0.97
C GLU A 208 9.25 0.74 0.14
N PHE A 209 10.41 1.24 0.53
CA PHE A 209 11.66 0.96 -0.14
C PHE A 209 12.67 0.36 0.83
N GLY A 210 13.58 -0.40 0.28
CA GLY A 210 14.74 -0.92 0.97
C GLY A 210 15.96 -0.89 0.07
N LEU A 211 17.10 -1.28 0.63
CA LEU A 211 18.35 -1.44 -0.08
C LEU A 211 18.58 -2.93 -0.35
N ASP A 212 18.98 -3.26 -1.56
CA ASP A 212 19.49 -4.59 -1.89
C ASP A 212 20.93 -4.80 -1.39
N GLU A 213 21.52 -5.94 -1.69
CA GLU A 213 22.89 -6.31 -1.33
C GLU A 213 23.97 -5.37 -1.90
N ASN A 214 23.64 -4.61 -2.95
CA ASN A 214 24.54 -3.65 -3.59
C ASN A 214 24.32 -2.21 -3.07
N GLY A 215 23.36 -2.00 -2.17
CA GLY A 215 22.96 -0.69 -1.67
C GLY A 215 22.06 0.09 -2.62
N GLU A 216 21.49 -0.57 -3.65
CA GLU A 216 20.56 0.06 -4.57
C GLU A 216 19.14 0.10 -3.98
N VAL A 217 18.44 1.20 -4.23
CA VAL A 217 17.05 1.38 -3.78
C VAL A 217 16.12 0.49 -4.59
N VAL A 218 15.36 -0.34 -3.86
CA VAL A 218 14.42 -1.33 -4.40
C VAL A 218 13.06 -1.13 -3.74
N ILE A 219 11.97 -1.19 -4.51
CA ILE A 219 10.61 -1.17 -3.93
C ILE A 219 10.30 -2.54 -3.31
N GLY A 220 9.77 -2.51 -2.09
CA GLY A 220 9.37 -3.69 -1.33
C GLY A 220 7.91 -3.64 -0.90
N ASP A 221 7.55 -4.52 0.02
CA ASP A 221 6.22 -4.68 0.59
C ASP A 221 5.14 -4.94 -0.47
N GLU A 222 4.01 -4.27 -0.41
CA GLU A 222 2.95 -4.32 -1.42
C GLU A 222 2.95 -3.06 -2.29
N MET A 223 2.31 -3.14 -3.45
CA MET A 223 2.25 -2.02 -4.36
C MET A 223 0.83 -1.80 -4.89
N LEU A 224 0.31 -0.58 -4.68
CA LEU A 224 -0.95 -0.10 -5.26
C LEU A 224 -2.11 -1.09 -5.09
N THR A 225 -2.31 -1.53 -3.86
CA THR A 225 -3.43 -2.39 -3.47
C THR A 225 -4.52 -1.56 -2.80
N PRO A 226 -5.74 -2.09 -2.65
CA PRO A 226 -6.78 -1.45 -1.85
C PRO A 226 -6.43 -1.25 -0.37
N ASP A 227 -5.38 -1.92 0.14
CA ASP A 227 -4.89 -1.73 1.51
C ASP A 227 -3.91 -0.56 1.65
N SER A 228 -3.10 -0.31 0.62
CA SER A 228 -2.06 0.75 0.60
C SER A 228 -2.48 2.00 -0.16
N SER A 229 -3.63 2.01 -0.83
CA SER A 229 -4.04 3.06 -1.76
C SER A 229 -5.52 3.38 -1.63
N ARG A 230 -5.90 4.60 -2.01
CA ARG A 230 -7.30 4.99 -2.26
C ARG A 230 -7.60 4.91 -3.74
N PHE A 231 -8.49 3.98 -4.10
CA PHE A 231 -8.98 3.78 -5.46
C PHE A 231 -10.42 4.25 -5.56
N TRP A 232 -10.67 5.23 -6.41
CA TRP A 232 -12.02 5.74 -6.67
C TRP A 232 -12.48 5.41 -8.08
N PRO A 233 -13.77 5.11 -8.29
CA PRO A 233 -14.34 5.10 -9.62
C PRO A 233 -14.16 6.48 -10.29
N LEU A 234 -13.71 6.49 -11.54
CA LEU A 234 -13.69 7.72 -12.33
C LEU A 234 -15.11 8.20 -12.65
N GLU A 235 -16.00 7.25 -12.90
CA GLU A 235 -17.41 7.55 -13.11
C GLU A 235 -18.05 8.12 -11.84
N GLY A 236 -18.69 9.27 -11.97
CA GLY A 236 -19.33 9.97 -10.85
C GLY A 236 -18.38 10.66 -9.90
N TYR A 237 -17.06 10.73 -10.20
CA TYR A 237 -16.12 11.54 -9.42
C TYR A 237 -16.51 13.00 -9.44
N GLU A 238 -16.54 13.63 -8.25
CA GLU A 238 -16.84 15.02 -8.06
C GLU A 238 -16.09 15.58 -6.85
N ALA A 239 -15.31 16.64 -7.05
CA ALA A 239 -14.64 17.34 -5.97
C ALA A 239 -15.64 18.02 -5.02
N GLY A 240 -15.28 18.15 -3.74
CA GLY A 240 -16.10 18.80 -2.71
C GLY A 240 -16.86 17.83 -1.81
N LYS A 241 -16.68 16.54 -1.99
CA LYS A 241 -17.27 15.48 -1.17
C LYS A 241 -16.35 14.26 -1.08
N SER A 242 -16.59 13.39 -0.12
CA SER A 242 -15.96 12.06 -0.09
C SER A 242 -16.40 11.23 -1.29
N GLN A 243 -15.51 10.33 -1.76
CA GLN A 243 -15.77 9.52 -2.94
C GLN A 243 -16.15 8.08 -2.58
N PRO A 244 -16.99 7.41 -3.38
CA PRO A 244 -17.06 5.95 -3.37
C PRO A 244 -15.67 5.36 -3.61
N SER A 245 -15.38 4.19 -3.05
CA SER A 245 -14.06 3.60 -3.19
C SER A 245 -14.10 2.09 -3.42
N TYR A 246 -13.02 1.58 -4.04
CA TYR A 246 -12.73 0.15 -4.15
C TYR A 246 -11.83 -0.37 -3.02
N ASP A 247 -11.53 0.49 -2.05
CA ASP A 247 -10.62 0.20 -0.92
C ASP A 247 -11.37 0.00 0.41
N LYS A 248 -10.63 -0.01 1.50
CA LYS A 248 -11.16 -0.18 2.87
C LYS A 248 -12.10 0.92 3.36
N GLN A 249 -12.32 1.99 2.61
CA GLN A 249 -13.18 3.09 3.06
C GLN A 249 -14.63 2.63 3.26
N PHE A 250 -15.10 1.70 2.44
CA PHE A 250 -16.43 1.09 2.61
C PHE A 250 -16.58 0.41 3.99
N VAL A 251 -15.56 -0.35 4.40
CA VAL A 251 -15.54 -0.99 5.74
C VAL A 251 -15.44 0.06 6.85
N ARG A 252 -14.59 1.08 6.66
CA ARG A 252 -14.47 2.16 7.65
C ARG A 252 -15.76 2.94 7.84
N ASP A 253 -16.48 3.22 6.77
CA ASP A 253 -17.76 3.95 6.83
C ASP A 253 -18.82 3.12 7.52
N TRP A 254 -18.86 1.81 7.24
CA TRP A 254 -19.77 0.91 7.93
C TRP A 254 -19.47 0.85 9.43
N LEU A 255 -18.20 0.71 9.83
CA LEU A 255 -17.79 0.68 11.25
C LEU A 255 -18.16 1.98 11.99
N LYS A 256 -17.97 3.14 11.35
CA LYS A 256 -18.37 4.43 11.91
C LYS A 256 -19.88 4.52 12.13
N ALA A 257 -20.67 3.97 11.22
CA ALA A 257 -22.12 3.93 11.32
C ALA A 257 -22.63 2.88 12.34
N ASN A 258 -21.79 1.91 12.72
CA ASN A 258 -22.11 0.81 13.62
C ASN A 258 -21.06 0.67 14.73
N PRO A 259 -20.92 1.66 15.64
CA PRO A 259 -19.88 1.67 16.68
C PRO A 259 -19.99 0.51 17.66
N ASP A 260 -21.19 -0.04 17.85
CA ASP A 260 -21.45 -1.16 18.75
C ASP A 260 -21.22 -2.54 18.10
N SER A 261 -20.68 -2.58 16.89
CA SER A 261 -20.43 -3.83 16.14
C SER A 261 -19.31 -4.70 16.72
N ASP A 262 -18.53 -4.15 17.67
CA ASP A 262 -17.36 -4.82 18.24
C ASP A 262 -16.40 -5.36 17.18
N TYR A 263 -16.21 -4.60 16.09
CA TYR A 263 -15.36 -4.94 14.95
C TYR A 263 -15.73 -6.25 14.24
N LEU A 264 -17.01 -6.67 14.33
CA LEU A 264 -17.55 -7.80 13.58
C LEU A 264 -18.36 -7.28 12.39
N LEU A 265 -17.96 -7.65 11.18
CA LEU A 265 -18.67 -7.27 9.95
C LEU A 265 -19.79 -8.27 9.64
N PRO A 266 -20.96 -7.82 9.15
CA PRO A 266 -21.94 -8.70 8.55
C PRO A 266 -21.43 -9.34 7.26
N ASP A 267 -21.95 -10.51 6.90
CA ASP A 267 -21.53 -11.25 5.72
C ASP A 267 -21.73 -10.45 4.42
N ASP A 268 -22.81 -9.70 4.31
CA ASP A 268 -23.06 -8.85 3.12
C ASP A 268 -22.05 -7.71 2.97
N VAL A 269 -21.49 -7.20 4.07
CA VAL A 269 -20.41 -6.19 4.05
C VAL A 269 -19.09 -6.83 3.61
N ILE A 270 -18.82 -8.06 4.06
CA ILE A 270 -17.64 -8.84 3.63
C ILE A 270 -17.73 -9.13 2.13
N GLU A 271 -18.85 -9.67 1.67
CA GLU A 271 -19.08 -9.98 0.26
C GLU A 271 -18.91 -8.75 -0.65
N LYS A 272 -19.53 -7.63 -0.30
CA LYS A 272 -19.37 -6.36 -1.03
C LYS A 272 -17.93 -5.87 -1.04
N THR A 273 -17.19 -6.08 0.04
CA THR A 273 -15.77 -5.70 0.10
C THR A 273 -14.94 -6.55 -0.88
N VAL A 274 -15.17 -7.86 -0.91
CA VAL A 274 -14.52 -8.78 -1.87
C VAL A 274 -14.87 -8.42 -3.31
N GLU A 275 -16.15 -8.14 -3.58
CA GLU A 275 -16.61 -7.73 -4.93
C GLU A 275 -15.89 -6.46 -5.40
N LYS A 276 -15.78 -5.44 -4.56
CA LYS A 276 -15.04 -4.20 -4.86
C LYS A 276 -13.55 -4.46 -5.16
N TYR A 277 -12.91 -5.32 -4.41
CA TYR A 277 -11.51 -5.68 -4.66
C TYR A 277 -11.34 -6.44 -5.98
N LYS A 278 -12.25 -7.38 -6.29
CA LYS A 278 -12.25 -8.10 -7.56
C LYS A 278 -12.57 -7.19 -8.76
N GLU A 279 -13.47 -6.25 -8.58
CA GLU A 279 -13.79 -5.26 -9.61
C GLU A 279 -12.57 -4.37 -9.92
N ALA A 280 -11.90 -3.83 -8.91
CA ALA A 280 -10.67 -3.07 -9.09
C ALA A 280 -9.59 -3.90 -9.80
N TYR A 281 -9.39 -5.15 -9.37
CA TYR A 281 -8.46 -6.07 -10.03
C TYR A 281 -8.79 -6.26 -11.51
N LYS A 282 -10.05 -6.54 -11.84
CA LYS A 282 -10.52 -6.74 -13.22
C LYS A 282 -10.32 -5.49 -14.09
N LEU A 283 -10.66 -4.32 -13.56
CA LEU A 283 -10.48 -3.05 -14.27
C LEU A 283 -9.00 -2.81 -14.59
N LEU A 284 -8.12 -2.99 -13.61
CA LEU A 284 -6.69 -2.75 -13.76
C LEU A 284 -5.99 -3.78 -14.66
N THR A 285 -6.30 -5.05 -14.50
CA THR A 285 -5.59 -6.14 -15.19
C THR A 285 -6.27 -6.61 -16.49
N GLY A 286 -7.55 -6.27 -16.68
CA GLY A 286 -8.36 -6.80 -17.76
C GLY A 286 -8.76 -8.27 -17.61
N LYS A 287 -8.52 -8.87 -16.45
CA LYS A 287 -8.77 -10.31 -16.18
C LYS A 287 -9.68 -10.48 -14.97
N ASP A 288 -10.53 -11.48 -15.03
CA ASP A 288 -11.24 -11.92 -13.82
C ASP A 288 -10.25 -12.50 -12.83
N PHE A 289 -10.49 -12.22 -11.54
CA PHE A 289 -9.63 -12.75 -10.50
C PHE A 289 -9.75 -14.26 -10.40
N SER A 290 -8.62 -14.94 -10.38
CA SER A 290 -8.51 -16.37 -10.06
C SER A 290 -7.35 -16.57 -9.11
N ARG A 291 -7.56 -17.37 -8.07
CA ARG A 291 -6.53 -17.70 -7.09
C ARG A 291 -5.44 -18.64 -7.65
N LYS A 292 -5.73 -19.35 -8.75
CA LYS A 292 -4.84 -20.32 -9.42
C LYS A 292 -4.24 -19.76 -10.69
#